data_28340b9b2ac39e38f499ea075af387de
#
_entry.id   28340b9b2ac39e38f499ea075af387de
#
_cell.length_a   1.000
_cell.length_b   1.000
_cell.length_c   1.000
_cell.angle_alpha   90.00
_cell.angle_beta   90.00
_cell.angle_gamma   90.00
#
_symmetry.space_group_name_H-M   'P 1'
#
loop_
_entity.id
_entity.type
_entity.pdbx_description
1 polymer ?
#
loop_
_entity_poly.entity_id
_entity_poly.type
_entity_poly.pdbx_seq_one_letter_code
_entity_poly.pdbx_strand_id
1 'polypeptide(L)'
;SKIRWTPETNMDIQQKLGADIIMQLDQCPPYPATREFVQRAVDLSSAWAKRCLAAHTREDQALFAICQGGMNLDMRLESIRRLKEISDESVRSGHKDFKGFGIGGYSVGEDHEVMFETLGDVARACPENKPRYVMGVGNPTTLVRAVHKGVDMFDCVLPTRTARMGTAFSSQGRMNMRNARFIHDFGPLDEKCTCPTCQTHSRSYIRHLVKQNEML
;
A
#
# COMPACT_ATOMS: atom_id res chain seq x y z
N SER A 1 29.17 2.07 -3.40
CA SER A 1 29.11 3.31 -2.61
C SER A 1 27.88 3.27 -1.70
N LYS A 2 28.03 3.63 -0.42
CA LYS A 2 26.91 3.77 0.51
C LYS A 2 26.21 5.10 0.21
N ILE A 3 24.93 5.07 -0.15
CA ILE A 3 24.10 6.26 -0.31
C ILE A 3 23.45 6.56 1.04
N ARG A 4 23.60 7.80 1.54
CA ARG A 4 22.88 8.27 2.71
C ARG A 4 21.52 8.82 2.27
N TRP A 5 20.46 8.17 2.69
CA TRP A 5 19.09 8.56 2.38
C TRP A 5 18.58 9.58 3.41
N THR A 6 18.12 10.74 2.96
CA THR A 6 17.50 11.78 3.82
C THR A 6 16.13 12.14 3.30
N PRO A 7 15.25 12.77 4.12
CA PRO A 7 13.95 13.25 3.66
C PRO A 7 14.04 14.17 2.45
N GLU A 8 15.02 15.07 2.42
CA GLU A 8 15.22 16.01 1.31
C GLU A 8 15.65 15.27 0.03
N THR A 9 16.57 14.33 0.14
CA THR A 9 16.98 13.49 -0.99
C THR A 9 15.81 12.64 -1.51
N ASN A 10 15.00 12.10 -0.61
CA ASN A 10 13.81 11.34 -0.97
C ASN A 10 12.81 12.22 -1.76
N MET A 11 12.55 13.43 -1.28
CA MET A 11 11.66 14.37 -1.98
C MET A 11 12.21 14.79 -3.33
N ASP A 12 13.49 15.12 -3.43
CA ASP A 12 14.14 15.49 -4.70
C ASP A 12 14.00 14.38 -5.75
N ILE A 13 14.25 13.13 -5.37
CA ILE A 13 14.13 11.99 -6.28
C ILE A 13 12.68 11.77 -6.72
N GLN A 14 11.73 11.74 -5.79
CA GLN A 14 10.33 11.50 -6.13
C GLN A 14 9.73 12.63 -6.98
N GLN A 15 10.13 13.88 -6.73
CA GLN A 15 9.72 15.02 -7.55
C GLN A 15 10.27 14.91 -8.98
N LYS A 16 11.52 14.46 -9.16
CA LYS A 16 12.13 14.22 -10.48
C LYS A 16 11.52 13.04 -11.23
N LEU A 17 11.11 11.99 -10.52
CA LEU A 17 10.39 10.85 -11.10
C LEU A 17 9.00 11.26 -11.61
N GLY A 18 8.36 12.26 -11.00
CA GLY A 18 7.14 12.86 -11.50
C GLY A 18 5.86 12.06 -11.29
N ALA A 19 5.81 11.16 -10.31
CA ALA A 19 4.57 10.48 -9.94
C ALA A 19 3.54 11.47 -9.37
N ASP A 20 2.25 11.24 -9.65
CA ASP A 20 1.16 12.12 -9.16
C ASP A 20 1.03 12.10 -7.64
N ILE A 21 1.27 10.94 -7.02
CA ILE A 21 1.26 10.74 -5.57
C ILE A 21 2.62 10.24 -5.13
N ILE A 22 3.19 10.90 -4.12
CA ILE A 22 4.46 10.52 -3.50
C ILE A 22 4.32 10.37 -1.98
N MET A 23 5.25 9.64 -1.39
CA MET A 23 5.20 9.30 0.03
C MET A 23 6.35 9.98 0.79
N GLN A 24 6.08 10.41 2.03
CA GLN A 24 7.16 10.82 2.92
C GLN A 24 8.15 9.68 3.15
N LEU A 25 9.37 10.00 3.58
CA LEU A 25 10.29 8.99 4.14
C LEU A 25 9.81 8.59 5.53
N ASP A 26 9.76 7.29 5.81
CA ASP A 26 9.33 6.74 7.08
C ASP A 26 10.25 5.62 7.57
N GLN A 27 10.11 5.26 8.83
CA GLN A 27 10.73 4.08 9.44
C GLN A 27 9.65 3.05 9.73
N CYS A 28 9.53 2.03 8.89
CA CYS A 28 8.64 0.90 9.13
C CYS A 28 9.27 -0.04 10.18
N PRO A 29 8.63 -0.26 11.35
CA PRO A 29 9.11 -1.25 12.30
C PRO A 29 8.89 -2.67 11.76
N PRO A 30 9.80 -3.63 12.04
CA PRO A 30 9.58 -5.03 11.72
C PRO A 30 8.46 -5.63 12.60
N TYR A 31 7.98 -6.81 12.24
CA TYR A 31 7.09 -7.60 13.08
C TYR A 31 7.72 -8.97 13.40
N PRO A 32 7.79 -9.38 14.67
CA PRO A 32 7.47 -8.57 15.86
C PRO A 32 8.53 -7.50 16.18
N ALA A 33 8.15 -6.45 16.89
CA ALA A 33 9.04 -5.40 17.36
C ALA A 33 8.73 -5.04 18.83
N THR A 34 9.75 -4.59 19.57
CA THR A 34 9.53 -4.08 20.94
C THR A 34 8.82 -2.72 20.89
N ARG A 35 8.11 -2.40 21.96
CA ARG A 35 7.39 -1.12 22.06
C ARG A 35 8.33 0.08 21.92
N GLU A 36 9.54 -0.01 22.46
CA GLU A 36 10.56 1.04 22.36
C GLU A 36 11.04 1.23 20.91
N PHE A 37 11.17 0.14 20.14
CA PHE A 37 11.52 0.25 18.73
C PHE A 37 10.40 0.93 17.93
N VAL A 38 9.15 0.53 18.18
CA VAL A 38 7.97 1.13 17.52
C VAL A 38 7.87 2.61 17.88
N GLN A 39 8.10 3.00 19.14
CA GLN A 39 8.09 4.42 19.56
C GLN A 39 9.15 5.23 18.82
N ARG A 40 10.39 4.72 18.74
CA ARG A 40 11.46 5.39 17.96
C ARG A 40 11.09 5.52 16.48
N ALA A 41 10.45 4.51 15.89
CA ALA A 41 10.00 4.57 14.51
C ALA A 41 8.93 5.66 14.29
N VAL A 42 7.99 5.81 15.22
CA VAL A 42 6.98 6.89 15.21
C VAL A 42 7.65 8.26 15.33
N ASP A 43 8.59 8.41 16.28
CA ASP A 43 9.30 9.68 16.51
C ASP A 43 10.10 10.10 15.27
N LEU A 44 10.82 9.14 14.68
CA LEU A 44 11.65 9.38 13.50
C LEU A 44 10.80 9.69 12.26
N SER A 45 9.75 8.91 12.02
CA SER A 45 8.83 9.12 10.89
C SER A 45 8.14 10.49 10.98
N SER A 46 7.72 10.91 12.18
CA SER A 46 7.13 12.23 12.41
C SER A 46 8.13 13.36 12.15
N ALA A 47 9.38 13.21 12.61
CA ALA A 47 10.42 14.20 12.34
C ALA A 47 10.74 14.30 10.84
N TRP A 48 10.78 13.17 10.13
CA TRP A 48 10.99 13.14 8.68
C TRP A 48 9.79 13.68 7.90
N ALA A 49 8.56 13.47 8.38
CA ALA A 49 7.35 14.04 7.78
C ALA A 49 7.44 15.57 7.66
N LYS A 50 7.84 16.25 8.73
CA LYS A 50 8.02 17.71 8.74
C LYS A 50 9.06 18.15 7.69
N ARG A 51 10.18 17.44 7.59
CA ARG A 51 11.25 17.74 6.62
C ARG A 51 10.84 17.44 5.19
N CYS A 52 10.12 16.32 4.94
CA CYS A 52 9.57 16.00 3.62
C CYS A 52 8.58 17.08 3.15
N LEU A 53 7.68 17.52 4.04
CA LEU A 53 6.70 18.53 3.71
C LEU A 53 7.36 19.88 3.36
N ALA A 54 8.41 20.27 4.09
CA ALA A 54 9.19 21.46 3.81
C ALA A 54 9.99 21.37 2.49
N ALA A 55 10.47 20.18 2.12
CA ALA A 55 11.25 19.96 0.90
C ALA A 55 10.40 19.74 -0.36
N HIS A 56 9.09 19.48 -0.21
CA HIS A 56 8.18 19.26 -1.33
C HIS A 56 7.72 20.58 -1.93
N THR A 57 8.08 20.84 -3.19
CA THR A 57 7.83 22.13 -3.87
C THR A 57 6.81 22.06 -5.01
N ARG A 58 6.58 20.87 -5.62
CA ARG A 58 5.68 20.70 -6.76
C ARG A 58 4.22 20.91 -6.39
N GLU A 59 3.48 21.70 -7.20
CA GLU A 59 2.05 21.96 -7.01
C GLU A 59 1.16 20.87 -7.61
N ASP A 60 1.63 20.21 -8.65
CA ASP A 60 0.95 19.17 -9.43
C ASP A 60 1.16 17.75 -8.87
N GLN A 61 1.71 17.64 -7.66
CA GLN A 61 2.06 16.37 -7.03
C GLN A 61 1.53 16.32 -5.59
N ALA A 62 0.90 15.22 -5.21
CA ALA A 62 0.34 15.01 -3.88
C ALA A 62 1.34 14.29 -2.96
N LEU A 63 1.80 14.95 -1.90
CA LEU A 63 2.58 14.30 -0.85
C LEU A 63 1.66 13.70 0.21
N PHE A 64 1.79 12.39 0.47
CA PHE A 64 1.08 11.68 1.53
C PHE A 64 1.96 11.51 2.77
N ALA A 65 1.37 11.74 3.95
CA ALA A 65 1.96 11.36 5.22
C ALA A 65 1.88 9.84 5.41
N ILE A 66 2.80 9.24 6.19
CA ILE A 66 2.72 7.82 6.56
C ILE A 66 2.66 7.70 8.09
N CYS A 67 1.55 7.17 8.61
CA CYS A 67 1.45 6.83 10.01
C CYS A 67 2.09 5.47 10.28
N GLN A 68 2.89 5.41 11.35
CA GLN A 68 3.49 4.20 11.88
C GLN A 68 2.96 3.92 13.30
N GLY A 69 3.32 2.78 13.89
CA GLY A 69 2.88 2.41 15.24
C GLY A 69 2.79 0.90 15.46
N GLY A 70 3.26 0.08 14.47
CA GLY A 70 3.18 -1.38 14.54
C GLY A 70 1.75 -1.86 14.81
N MET A 71 1.56 -2.80 15.72
CA MET A 71 0.23 -3.28 16.13
C MET A 71 -0.31 -2.53 17.37
N ASN A 72 0.32 -1.42 17.79
CA ASN A 72 -0.08 -0.65 18.96
C ASN A 72 -1.00 0.50 18.55
N LEU A 73 -2.30 0.37 18.84
CA LEU A 73 -3.31 1.37 18.48
C LEU A 73 -2.97 2.77 19.04
N ASP A 74 -2.57 2.86 20.31
CA ASP A 74 -2.20 4.12 20.94
C ASP A 74 -1.06 4.85 20.21
N MET A 75 -0.04 4.11 19.77
CA MET A 75 1.07 4.68 19.00
C MET A 75 0.66 5.11 17.60
N ARG A 76 -0.25 4.38 16.94
CA ARG A 76 -0.80 4.77 15.64
C ARG A 76 -1.63 6.05 15.75
N LEU A 77 -2.48 6.15 16.76
CA LEU A 77 -3.28 7.35 17.00
C LEU A 77 -2.39 8.56 17.31
N GLU A 78 -1.33 8.35 18.11
CA GLU A 78 -0.34 9.39 18.38
C GLU A 78 0.42 9.81 17.11
N SER A 79 0.81 8.85 16.26
CA SER A 79 1.45 9.14 14.96
C SER A 79 0.54 10.02 14.09
N ILE A 80 -0.74 9.67 13.95
CA ILE A 80 -1.70 10.45 13.17
C ILE A 80 -1.89 11.85 13.77
N ARG A 81 -2.01 11.97 15.09
CA ARG A 81 -2.13 13.26 15.77
C ARG A 81 -0.96 14.17 15.42
N ARG A 82 0.28 13.66 15.53
CA ARG A 82 1.49 14.43 15.18
C ARG A 82 1.53 14.84 13.71
N LEU A 83 1.16 13.94 12.79
CA LEU A 83 1.12 14.24 11.36
C LEU A 83 0.10 15.32 11.01
N LYS A 84 -1.07 15.32 11.69
CA LYS A 84 -2.07 16.37 11.55
C LYS A 84 -1.53 17.72 12.06
N GLU A 85 -0.89 17.74 13.23
CA GLU A 85 -0.28 18.95 13.79
C GLU A 85 0.81 19.54 12.89
N ILE A 86 1.68 18.67 12.31
CA ILE A 86 2.70 19.06 11.33
C ILE A 86 2.05 19.67 10.09
N SER A 87 0.97 19.08 9.59
CA SER A 87 0.22 19.59 8.44
C SER A 87 -0.39 20.97 8.74
N ASP A 88 -1.06 21.10 9.90
CA ASP A 88 -1.71 22.34 10.33
C ASP A 88 -0.68 23.47 10.59
N GLU A 89 0.45 23.15 11.20
CA GLU A 89 1.56 24.10 11.40
C GLU A 89 2.11 24.59 10.05
N SER A 90 2.29 23.68 9.09
CA SER A 90 2.75 24.01 7.75
C SER A 90 1.80 24.97 7.04
N VAL A 91 0.49 24.69 7.06
CA VAL A 91 -0.53 25.53 6.44
C VAL A 91 -0.59 26.92 7.11
N ARG A 92 -0.54 26.98 8.43
CA ARG A 92 -0.51 28.27 9.17
C ARG A 92 0.71 29.12 8.82
N SER A 93 1.82 28.45 8.43
CA SER A 93 3.05 29.12 7.99
C SER A 93 3.06 29.46 6.49
N GLY A 94 1.94 29.29 5.79
CA GLY A 94 1.79 29.60 4.36
C GLY A 94 2.40 28.54 3.43
N HIS A 95 2.66 27.34 3.95
CA HIS A 95 3.19 26.21 3.19
C HIS A 95 2.12 25.16 2.88
N LYS A 96 2.53 24.09 2.21
CA LYS A 96 1.65 22.97 1.78
C LYS A 96 1.18 22.12 2.97
N ASP A 97 0.14 21.33 2.73
CA ASP A 97 -0.34 20.27 3.61
C ASP A 97 -0.12 18.88 2.98
N PHE A 98 -0.22 17.83 3.78
CA PHE A 98 -0.34 16.49 3.26
C PHE A 98 -1.69 16.31 2.55
N LYS A 99 -1.65 15.72 1.35
CA LYS A 99 -2.84 15.49 0.52
C LYS A 99 -3.54 14.16 0.78
N GLY A 100 -2.91 13.27 1.56
CA GLY A 100 -3.45 11.98 1.97
C GLY A 100 -2.64 11.36 3.11
N PHE A 101 -3.13 10.24 3.64
CA PHE A 101 -2.52 9.51 4.76
C PHE A 101 -2.30 8.05 4.40
N GLY A 102 -1.03 7.64 4.32
CA GLY A 102 -0.62 6.25 4.27
C GLY A 102 -0.69 5.61 5.65
N ILE A 103 -1.27 4.42 5.73
CA ILE A 103 -1.32 3.58 6.92
C ILE A 103 -0.25 2.50 6.72
N GLY A 104 0.97 2.80 7.17
CA GLY A 104 2.13 1.91 7.03
C GLY A 104 2.26 0.90 8.17
N GLY A 105 3.18 -0.06 8.01
CA GLY A 105 3.53 -1.03 9.05
C GLY A 105 2.47 -2.08 9.34
N TYR A 106 1.56 -2.35 8.39
CA TYR A 106 0.76 -3.54 8.28
C TYR A 106 1.29 -4.44 7.17
N SER A 107 0.83 -5.70 7.10
CA SER A 107 1.31 -6.71 6.13
C SER A 107 2.83 -6.95 6.17
N VAL A 108 3.42 -6.88 7.35
CA VAL A 108 4.85 -7.12 7.61
C VAL A 108 5.12 -8.49 8.26
N GLY A 109 4.10 -9.38 8.29
CA GLY A 109 4.20 -10.74 8.80
C GLY A 109 3.22 -11.11 9.92
N GLU A 110 2.39 -10.16 10.37
CA GLU A 110 1.30 -10.39 11.30
C GLU A 110 0.13 -11.15 10.65
N ASP A 111 -0.72 -11.76 11.49
CA ASP A 111 -2.01 -12.26 11.04
C ASP A 111 -2.92 -11.09 10.63
N HIS A 112 -3.67 -11.27 9.55
CA HIS A 112 -4.58 -10.25 9.04
C HIS A 112 -5.66 -9.83 10.07
N GLU A 113 -6.08 -10.74 10.96
CA GLU A 113 -7.07 -10.40 12.00
C GLU A 113 -6.50 -9.37 13.00
N VAL A 114 -5.22 -9.49 13.35
CA VAL A 114 -4.54 -8.51 14.22
C VAL A 114 -4.54 -7.11 13.59
N MET A 115 -4.30 -7.02 12.27
CA MET A 115 -4.43 -5.74 11.54
C MET A 115 -5.86 -5.17 11.66
N PHE A 116 -6.88 -6.02 11.47
CA PHE A 116 -8.28 -5.57 11.48
C PHE A 116 -8.79 -5.13 12.86
N GLU A 117 -8.15 -5.55 13.95
CA GLU A 117 -8.47 -5.07 15.31
C GLU A 117 -8.29 -3.55 15.45
N THR A 118 -7.30 -2.99 14.75
CA THR A 118 -6.94 -1.58 14.89
C THR A 118 -7.22 -0.73 13.65
N LEU A 119 -7.28 -1.33 12.47
CA LEU A 119 -7.38 -0.61 11.18
C LEU A 119 -8.55 0.38 11.12
N GLY A 120 -9.72 0.01 11.66
CA GLY A 120 -10.89 0.88 11.64
C GLY A 120 -10.72 2.14 12.49
N ASP A 121 -10.10 2.04 13.66
CA ASP A 121 -9.83 3.18 14.53
C ASP A 121 -8.77 4.10 13.91
N VAL A 122 -7.75 3.50 13.32
CA VAL A 122 -6.68 4.21 12.61
C VAL A 122 -7.25 4.98 11.40
N ALA A 123 -8.10 4.35 10.59
CA ALA A 123 -8.73 4.99 9.44
C ALA A 123 -9.63 6.17 9.86
N ARG A 124 -10.41 6.00 10.94
CA ARG A 124 -11.26 7.08 11.49
C ARG A 124 -10.48 8.24 12.08
N ALA A 125 -9.28 8.00 12.61
CA ALA A 125 -8.43 9.05 13.17
C ALA A 125 -7.79 9.94 12.07
N CYS A 126 -7.64 9.43 10.85
CA CYS A 126 -7.18 10.23 9.71
C CYS A 126 -8.22 11.29 9.33
N PRO A 127 -7.81 12.42 8.72
CA PRO A 127 -8.74 13.45 8.24
C PRO A 127 -9.76 12.86 7.26
N GLU A 128 -11.04 13.16 7.47
CA GLU A 128 -12.14 12.60 6.68
C GLU A 128 -12.12 13.03 5.21
N ASN A 129 -11.64 14.25 4.98
CA ASN A 129 -11.55 14.86 3.66
C ASN A 129 -10.25 14.52 2.89
N LYS A 130 -9.47 13.55 3.36
CA LYS A 130 -8.23 13.12 2.72
C LYS A 130 -8.21 11.61 2.49
N PRO A 131 -7.66 11.13 1.35
CA PRO A 131 -7.52 9.70 1.08
C PRO A 131 -6.74 8.97 2.17
N ARG A 132 -7.20 7.77 2.51
CA ARG A 132 -6.59 6.82 3.45
C ARG A 132 -6.07 5.63 2.66
N TYR A 133 -4.78 5.47 2.65
CA TYR A 133 -4.10 4.47 1.87
C TYR A 133 -3.46 3.42 2.78
N VAL A 134 -3.98 2.19 2.81
CA VAL A 134 -3.32 1.08 3.49
C VAL A 134 -2.33 0.40 2.56
N MET A 135 -1.06 0.35 2.99
CA MET A 135 0.05 -0.08 2.17
C MET A 135 0.23 -1.61 2.21
N GLY A 136 0.48 -2.24 1.06
CA GLY A 136 0.83 -3.65 0.95
C GLY A 136 -0.33 -4.64 1.13
N VAL A 137 -1.56 -4.19 1.10
CA VAL A 137 -2.77 -5.00 1.33
C VAL A 137 -3.56 -5.19 0.04
N GLY A 138 -3.82 -6.43 -0.40
CA GLY A 138 -4.47 -6.66 -1.69
C GLY A 138 -5.09 -8.04 -1.91
N ASN A 139 -5.27 -8.85 -0.87
CA ASN A 139 -6.14 -10.02 -0.98
C ASN A 139 -7.60 -9.56 -1.18
N PRO A 140 -8.39 -10.15 -2.10
CA PRO A 140 -9.75 -9.71 -2.40
C PRO A 140 -10.65 -9.56 -1.18
N THR A 141 -10.65 -10.53 -0.28
CA THR A 141 -11.44 -10.48 0.98
C THR A 141 -10.96 -9.34 1.89
N THR A 142 -9.64 -9.16 2.00
CA THR A 142 -9.03 -8.12 2.82
C THR A 142 -9.34 -6.73 2.29
N LEU A 143 -9.37 -6.54 0.95
CA LEU A 143 -9.76 -5.27 0.31
C LEU A 143 -11.18 -4.87 0.72
N VAL A 144 -12.16 -5.76 0.56
CA VAL A 144 -13.56 -5.48 0.91
C VAL A 144 -13.71 -5.14 2.40
N ARG A 145 -13.05 -5.91 3.27
CA ARG A 145 -13.06 -5.66 4.71
C ARG A 145 -12.42 -4.32 5.07
N ALA A 146 -11.31 -3.95 4.42
CA ALA A 146 -10.62 -2.69 4.68
C ALA A 146 -11.41 -1.48 4.18
N VAL A 147 -12.08 -1.57 3.02
CA VAL A 147 -13.02 -0.53 2.54
C VAL A 147 -14.14 -0.32 3.57
N HIS A 148 -14.71 -1.40 4.11
CA HIS A 148 -15.71 -1.30 5.19
C HIS A 148 -15.18 -0.62 6.46
N LYS A 149 -13.87 -0.67 6.70
CA LYS A 149 -13.20 0.04 7.81
C LYS A 149 -12.85 1.50 7.49
N GLY A 150 -13.12 1.99 6.27
CA GLY A 150 -12.91 3.37 5.85
C GLY A 150 -11.60 3.63 5.12
N VAL A 151 -11.00 2.60 4.51
CA VAL A 151 -9.80 2.75 3.66
C VAL A 151 -10.22 3.01 2.21
N ASP A 152 -9.49 3.91 1.54
CA ASP A 152 -9.81 4.39 0.19
C ASP A 152 -8.86 3.84 -0.88
N MET A 153 -7.59 3.58 -0.54
CA MET A 153 -6.53 3.22 -1.49
C MET A 153 -5.71 2.03 -1.02
N PHE A 154 -5.21 1.27 -2.00
CA PHE A 154 -4.46 0.04 -1.77
C PHE A 154 -3.36 -0.15 -2.81
N ASP A 155 -2.29 -0.86 -2.44
CA ASP A 155 -1.37 -1.50 -3.36
C ASP A 155 -1.09 -2.92 -2.90
N CYS A 156 -0.77 -3.82 -3.81
CA CYS A 156 -0.31 -5.14 -3.43
C CYS A 156 0.42 -5.85 -4.57
N VAL A 157 1.46 -6.57 -4.24
CA VAL A 157 2.16 -7.47 -5.17
C VAL A 157 1.40 -8.78 -5.42
N LEU A 158 0.33 -9.06 -4.66
CA LEU A 158 -0.36 -10.35 -4.71
C LEU A 158 -0.80 -10.74 -6.12
N PRO A 159 -1.48 -9.89 -6.91
CA PRO A 159 -1.94 -10.26 -8.25
C PRO A 159 -0.80 -10.70 -9.16
N THR A 160 0.24 -9.89 -9.26
CA THR A 160 1.39 -10.18 -10.13
C THR A 160 2.25 -11.33 -9.61
N ARG A 161 2.46 -11.40 -8.29
CA ARG A 161 3.22 -12.51 -7.67
C ARG A 161 2.53 -13.85 -7.88
N THR A 162 1.22 -13.94 -7.63
CA THR A 162 0.46 -15.18 -7.79
C THR A 162 0.30 -15.56 -9.26
N ALA A 163 0.15 -14.59 -10.16
CA ALA A 163 0.11 -14.83 -11.60
C ALA A 163 1.41 -15.48 -12.09
N ARG A 164 2.59 -14.95 -11.72
CA ARG A 164 3.88 -15.57 -12.06
C ARG A 164 4.02 -17.01 -11.53
N MET A 165 3.33 -17.33 -10.44
CA MET A 165 3.28 -18.70 -9.89
C MET A 165 2.19 -19.57 -10.53
N GLY A 166 1.47 -19.05 -11.51
CA GLY A 166 0.40 -19.74 -12.22
C GLY A 166 -0.95 -19.76 -11.50
N THR A 167 -1.20 -18.78 -10.64
CA THR A 167 -2.53 -18.61 -10.01
C THR A 167 -3.27 -17.45 -10.66
N ALA A 168 -4.54 -17.68 -11.04
CA ALA A 168 -5.48 -16.66 -11.46
C ALA A 168 -6.66 -16.57 -10.49
N PHE A 169 -7.25 -15.39 -10.38
CA PHE A 169 -8.53 -15.16 -9.70
C PHE A 169 -9.62 -14.95 -10.74
N SER A 170 -10.77 -15.58 -10.54
CA SER A 170 -11.94 -15.47 -11.40
C SER A 170 -13.20 -15.24 -10.58
N SER A 171 -14.34 -14.96 -11.22
CA SER A 171 -15.66 -14.89 -10.57
C SER A 171 -16.06 -16.19 -9.88
N GLN A 172 -15.42 -17.31 -10.23
CA GLN A 172 -15.64 -18.63 -9.63
C GLN A 172 -14.59 -18.97 -8.55
N GLY A 173 -13.68 -18.03 -8.23
CA GLY A 173 -12.64 -18.20 -7.22
C GLY A 173 -11.24 -18.37 -7.80
N ARG A 174 -10.36 -18.92 -6.99
CA ARG A 174 -8.93 -19.10 -7.31
C ARG A 174 -8.70 -20.30 -8.22
N MET A 175 -7.92 -20.10 -9.27
CA MET A 175 -7.56 -21.14 -10.25
C MET A 175 -6.03 -21.36 -10.27
N ASN A 176 -5.58 -22.62 -10.19
CA ASN A 176 -4.18 -22.97 -10.45
C ASN A 176 -4.02 -23.38 -11.92
N MET A 177 -3.45 -22.49 -12.72
CA MET A 177 -3.29 -22.69 -14.17
C MET A 177 -2.30 -23.80 -14.54
N ARG A 178 -1.51 -24.31 -13.60
CA ARG A 178 -0.65 -25.49 -13.83
C ARG A 178 -1.41 -26.80 -13.88
N ASN A 179 -2.67 -26.82 -13.44
CA ASN A 179 -3.51 -28.02 -13.36
C ASN A 179 -3.74 -28.64 -14.75
N ALA A 180 -3.66 -29.97 -14.84
CA ALA A 180 -3.83 -30.74 -16.07
C ALA A 180 -5.26 -30.57 -16.68
N ARG A 181 -6.27 -30.30 -15.87
CA ARG A 181 -7.64 -30.09 -16.35
C ARG A 181 -7.76 -28.99 -17.42
N PHE A 182 -6.82 -28.06 -17.48
CA PHE A 182 -6.82 -26.95 -18.43
C PHE A 182 -6.06 -27.24 -19.74
N ILE A 183 -5.54 -28.47 -19.96
CA ILE A 183 -4.77 -28.80 -21.17
C ILE A 183 -5.60 -28.59 -22.45
N HIS A 184 -6.86 -28.97 -22.43
CA HIS A 184 -7.81 -28.87 -23.56
C HIS A 184 -9.01 -27.94 -23.24
N ASP A 185 -8.82 -27.03 -22.31
CA ASP A 185 -9.85 -26.04 -21.94
C ASP A 185 -9.66 -24.77 -22.76
N PHE A 186 -10.43 -24.64 -23.84
CA PHE A 186 -10.36 -23.51 -24.77
C PHE A 186 -11.26 -22.34 -24.35
N GLY A 187 -11.93 -22.41 -23.21
CA GLY A 187 -12.71 -21.30 -22.66
C GLY A 187 -11.82 -20.17 -22.09
N PRO A 188 -12.39 -18.98 -21.84
CA PRO A 188 -11.69 -17.85 -21.24
C PRO A 188 -11.34 -18.12 -19.77
N LEU A 189 -10.43 -17.34 -19.17
CA LEU A 189 -10.15 -17.42 -17.72
C LEU A 189 -11.43 -17.25 -16.90
N ASP A 190 -12.25 -16.27 -17.28
CA ASP A 190 -13.52 -15.96 -16.63
C ASP A 190 -14.54 -15.54 -17.69
N GLU A 191 -15.65 -16.29 -17.78
CA GLU A 191 -16.72 -16.06 -18.77
C GLU A 191 -17.49 -14.74 -18.51
N LYS A 192 -17.44 -14.22 -17.29
CA LYS A 192 -18.08 -12.95 -16.91
C LYS A 192 -17.14 -11.74 -17.07
N CYS A 193 -15.87 -11.98 -17.42
CA CYS A 193 -14.88 -10.92 -17.55
C CYS A 193 -14.73 -10.47 -18.99
N THR A 194 -14.75 -9.16 -19.20
CA THR A 194 -14.62 -8.53 -20.53
C THR A 194 -13.21 -7.96 -20.78
N CYS A 195 -12.22 -8.26 -19.94
CA CYS A 195 -10.85 -7.79 -20.16
C CYS A 195 -10.22 -8.43 -21.42
N PRO A 196 -9.20 -7.77 -22.02
CA PRO A 196 -8.55 -8.30 -23.22
C PRO A 196 -8.07 -9.75 -23.09
N THR A 197 -7.50 -10.13 -21.95
CA THR A 197 -7.04 -11.51 -21.71
C THR A 197 -8.17 -12.53 -21.82
N CYS A 198 -9.31 -12.28 -21.19
CA CYS A 198 -10.45 -13.19 -21.24
C CYS A 198 -11.12 -13.23 -22.63
N GLN A 199 -11.02 -12.15 -23.40
CA GLN A 199 -11.61 -12.10 -24.74
C GLN A 199 -10.71 -12.76 -25.80
N THR A 200 -9.40 -12.82 -25.60
CA THR A 200 -8.46 -13.21 -26.65
C THR A 200 -7.66 -14.48 -26.34
N HIS A 201 -7.65 -14.94 -25.07
CA HIS A 201 -6.80 -16.06 -24.66
C HIS A 201 -7.60 -17.13 -23.92
N SER A 202 -7.33 -18.40 -24.26
CA SER A 202 -7.96 -19.55 -23.59
C SER A 202 -7.18 -19.97 -22.33
N ARG A 203 -7.85 -20.68 -21.43
CA ARG A 203 -7.21 -21.32 -20.25
C ARG A 203 -6.10 -22.27 -20.67
N SER A 204 -6.28 -23.01 -21.78
CA SER A 204 -5.24 -23.91 -22.34
C SER A 204 -4.00 -23.14 -22.74
N TYR A 205 -4.14 -22.00 -23.43
CA TYR A 205 -3.02 -21.18 -23.85
C TYR A 205 -2.29 -20.56 -22.67
N ILE A 206 -3.01 -19.98 -21.72
CA ILE A 206 -2.41 -19.40 -20.51
C ILE A 206 -1.68 -20.49 -19.71
N ARG A 207 -2.27 -21.69 -19.59
CA ARG A 207 -1.58 -22.83 -18.98
C ARG A 207 -0.28 -23.16 -19.69
N HIS A 208 -0.27 -23.16 -21.02
CA HIS A 208 0.94 -23.41 -21.82
C HIS A 208 2.02 -22.38 -21.46
N LEU A 209 1.72 -21.09 -21.48
CA LEU A 209 2.67 -20.03 -21.12
C LEU A 209 3.23 -20.21 -19.70
N VAL A 210 2.37 -20.46 -18.73
CA VAL A 210 2.78 -20.71 -17.33
C VAL A 210 3.70 -21.93 -17.21
N LYS A 211 3.47 -22.98 -18.00
CA LYS A 211 4.31 -24.18 -18.01
C LYS A 211 5.66 -23.95 -18.67
N GLN A 212 5.72 -23.06 -19.64
CA GLN A 212 6.96 -22.63 -20.31
C GLN A 212 7.72 -21.56 -19.52
N ASN A 213 7.22 -21.15 -18.35
CA ASN A 213 7.76 -20.08 -17.50
C ASN A 213 7.79 -18.71 -18.21
N GLU A 214 6.86 -18.46 -19.12
CA GLU A 214 6.63 -17.12 -19.66
C GLU A 214 6.05 -16.23 -18.55
N MET A 215 6.65 -15.05 -18.37
CA MET A 215 6.31 -14.15 -17.25
C MET A 215 5.25 -13.10 -17.60
N LEU A 216 4.98 -12.86 -18.88
CA LEU A 216 4.07 -11.80 -19.35
C LEU A 216 2.70 -12.35 -19.69
#